data_f6548a18429c94e4cd4f3c2d77684740
#
_entry.id   f6548a18429c94e4cd4f3c2d77684740
#
_cell.length_a   1.000
_cell.length_b   1.000
_cell.length_c   1.000
_cell.angle_alpha   90.00
_cell.angle_beta   90.00
_cell.angle_gamma   90.00
#
_symmetry.space_group_name_H-M   'P 1'
#
loop_
_entity.id
_entity.type
_entity.pdbx_description
1 polymer ?
#
loop_
_entity_poly.entity_id
_entity_poly.type
_entity_poly.pdbx_seq_one_letter_code
_entity_poly.pdbx_strand_id
1 'polypeptide(L)'
;MLTQVVNKIGILFIVNFNGHDLHFQEWKATDDSIYYMPLSTLVDNGYAYASKDGCLVPYENIYLLDEEDKLLLGVPQPYNMAMRLIGTSMLNASDFEYKVEFLSHVPDGELLSYEQCGNILIVNKKKYLLSEAQYELINRIHEFNSSPEEEKTTDFNLRNFGEIKALAEQAGCELDSYLANENVYVPERIKIEVGRDEDGFTIDPAIDIDENKKFQQYFDRMRKVQGQYPIQRENGERVRVVLNEEQKENLRHLKSQGGRHKTREEI
;
A
#
# COMPACT_ATOMS: atom_id res chain seq x y z
N MET A 1 -31.30 7.29 20.54
CA MET A 1 -30.58 8.21 19.62
C MET A 1 -29.19 7.63 19.35
N LEU A 2 -28.84 7.39 18.10
CA LEU A 2 -27.51 6.89 17.72
C LEU A 2 -26.50 8.03 17.73
N THR A 3 -25.33 7.77 18.31
CA THR A 3 -24.17 8.67 18.32
C THR A 3 -22.94 7.94 17.81
N GLN A 4 -22.07 8.63 17.09
CA GLN A 4 -20.79 8.11 16.61
C GLN A 4 -19.65 8.82 17.33
N VAL A 5 -18.73 8.05 17.88
CA VAL A 5 -17.47 8.53 18.44
C VAL A 5 -16.32 7.98 17.60
N VAL A 6 -15.66 8.87 16.89
CA VAL A 6 -14.44 8.54 16.11
C VAL A 6 -13.28 8.48 17.09
N ASN A 7 -12.58 7.37 17.16
CA ASN A 7 -11.42 7.16 18.03
C ASN A 7 -10.20 6.65 17.24
N LYS A 8 -9.11 6.28 17.91
CA LYS A 8 -7.85 5.89 17.26
C LYS A 8 -7.93 4.61 16.42
N ILE A 9 -8.86 3.71 16.71
CA ILE A 9 -8.92 2.37 16.11
C ILE A 9 -10.17 2.12 15.26
N GLY A 10 -11.17 3.00 15.32
CA GLY A 10 -12.42 2.81 14.59
C GLY A 10 -13.51 3.79 14.99
N ILE A 11 -14.73 3.51 14.56
CA ILE A 11 -15.93 4.25 14.92
C ILE A 11 -16.70 3.47 15.97
N LEU A 12 -16.91 4.08 17.13
CA LEU A 12 -17.76 3.54 18.17
C LEU A 12 -19.19 4.08 17.98
N PHE A 13 -20.12 3.17 17.76
CA PHE A 13 -21.55 3.45 17.67
C PHE A 13 -22.18 3.26 19.06
N ILE A 14 -22.93 4.26 19.51
CA ILE A 14 -23.54 4.30 20.84
C ILE A 14 -25.02 4.61 20.67
N VAL A 15 -25.90 3.83 21.29
CA VAL A 15 -27.32 4.16 21.40
C VAL A 15 -27.59 4.67 22.80
N ASN A 16 -28.01 5.94 22.89
CA ASN A 16 -28.46 6.54 24.14
C ASN A 16 -29.99 6.47 24.24
N PHE A 17 -30.48 5.88 25.32
CA PHE A 17 -31.89 5.79 25.63
C PHE A 17 -32.15 6.36 27.05
N ASN A 18 -33.01 7.37 27.14
CA ASN A 18 -33.35 8.05 28.40
C ASN A 18 -32.13 8.55 29.20
N GLY A 19 -31.09 9.01 28.51
CA GLY A 19 -29.88 9.56 29.14
C GLY A 19 -28.85 8.50 29.56
N HIS A 20 -29.06 7.23 29.24
CA HIS A 20 -28.13 6.13 29.49
C HIS A 20 -27.66 5.50 28.20
N ASP A 21 -26.37 5.21 28.11
CA ASP A 21 -25.80 4.47 27.00
C ASP A 21 -26.11 2.99 27.18
N LEU A 22 -26.64 2.36 26.13
CA LEU A 22 -27.05 0.97 26.13
C LEU A 22 -25.92 0.04 25.73
N HIS A 23 -25.82 -1.10 26.40
CA HIS A 23 -25.03 -2.22 25.90
C HIS A 23 -25.51 -2.64 24.52
N PHE A 24 -24.59 -3.01 23.62
CA PHE A 24 -24.96 -3.38 22.26
C PHE A 24 -26.06 -4.43 22.15
N GLN A 25 -26.06 -5.44 23.04
CA GLN A 25 -27.07 -6.49 23.05
C GLN A 25 -28.46 -6.00 23.46
N GLU A 26 -28.57 -4.88 24.18
CA GLU A 26 -29.83 -4.30 24.63
C GLU A 26 -30.56 -3.55 23.51
N TRP A 27 -29.84 -3.18 22.41
CA TRP A 27 -30.45 -2.46 21.28
C TRP A 27 -31.57 -3.23 20.60
N LYS A 28 -31.53 -4.58 20.66
CA LYS A 28 -32.59 -5.46 20.11
C LYS A 28 -33.98 -5.20 20.73
N ALA A 29 -34.02 -4.74 21.97
CA ALA A 29 -35.26 -4.54 22.74
C ALA A 29 -35.77 -3.09 22.69
N THR A 30 -35.13 -2.22 21.90
CA THR A 30 -35.48 -0.80 21.79
C THR A 30 -36.12 -0.45 20.45
N ASP A 31 -36.72 0.72 20.34
CA ASP A 31 -37.24 1.27 19.08
C ASP A 31 -36.05 1.58 18.10
N ASP A 32 -34.83 1.68 18.63
CA ASP A 32 -33.59 1.86 17.86
C ASP A 32 -33.00 0.52 17.39
N SER A 33 -33.74 -0.60 17.44
CA SER A 33 -33.28 -1.94 17.00
C SER A 33 -32.82 -1.99 15.53
N ILE A 34 -33.25 -1.05 14.71
CA ILE A 34 -32.82 -0.92 13.31
C ILE A 34 -31.29 -0.77 13.17
N TYR A 35 -30.64 -0.14 14.14
CA TYR A 35 -29.17 0.04 14.14
C TYR A 35 -28.41 -1.23 14.52
N TYR A 36 -29.10 -2.18 15.15
CA TYR A 36 -28.48 -3.43 15.58
C TYR A 36 -28.16 -4.37 14.42
N MET A 37 -29.06 -4.48 13.44
CA MET A 37 -28.95 -5.48 12.37
C MET A 37 -27.66 -5.36 11.54
N PRO A 38 -27.28 -4.19 11.00
CA PRO A 38 -26.06 -4.08 10.20
C PRO A 38 -24.80 -4.36 11.02
N LEU A 39 -24.77 -3.94 12.29
CA LEU A 39 -23.59 -4.11 13.13
C LEU A 39 -23.48 -5.53 13.71
N SER A 40 -24.59 -6.22 13.95
CA SER A 40 -24.57 -7.60 14.47
C SER A 40 -23.90 -8.56 13.50
N THR A 41 -24.12 -8.38 12.19
CA THR A 41 -23.46 -9.19 11.16
C THR A 41 -21.94 -9.03 11.21
N LEU A 42 -21.45 -7.80 11.41
CA LEU A 42 -20.01 -7.55 11.56
C LEU A 42 -19.47 -8.16 12.86
N VAL A 43 -20.23 -8.08 13.96
CA VAL A 43 -19.83 -8.68 15.24
C VAL A 43 -19.79 -10.20 15.15
N ASP A 44 -20.83 -10.81 14.56
CA ASP A 44 -20.93 -12.27 14.41
C ASP A 44 -19.83 -12.85 13.52
N ASN A 45 -19.35 -12.07 12.55
CA ASN A 45 -18.23 -12.43 11.67
C ASN A 45 -16.85 -12.02 12.21
N GLY A 46 -16.78 -11.39 13.39
CA GLY A 46 -15.52 -10.96 14.00
C GLY A 46 -14.92 -9.66 13.42
N TYR A 47 -15.69 -8.91 12.64
CA TYR A 47 -15.28 -7.63 12.04
C TYR A 47 -15.62 -6.40 12.90
N ALA A 48 -16.36 -6.57 13.98
CA ALA A 48 -16.68 -5.53 14.94
C ALA A 48 -16.69 -6.08 16.36
N TYR A 49 -16.61 -5.18 17.33
CA TYR A 49 -16.54 -5.53 18.75
C TYR A 49 -17.73 -4.97 19.51
N ALA A 50 -18.56 -5.86 20.04
CA ALA A 50 -19.61 -5.49 20.99
C ALA A 50 -18.99 -5.15 22.35
N SER A 51 -19.40 -4.04 22.95
CA SER A 51 -18.93 -3.57 24.25
C SER A 51 -20.08 -3.08 25.13
N LYS A 52 -19.74 -2.72 26.37
CA LYS A 52 -20.70 -2.06 27.28
C LYS A 52 -21.12 -0.70 26.76
N ASP A 53 -20.25 -0.02 26.07
CA ASP A 53 -20.47 1.34 25.59
C ASP A 53 -21.09 1.38 24.18
N GLY A 54 -21.29 0.21 23.53
CA GLY A 54 -21.88 0.14 22.19
C GLY A 54 -21.18 -0.88 21.28
N CYS A 55 -21.05 -0.55 20.01
CA CYS A 55 -20.37 -1.37 18.99
C CYS A 55 -19.25 -0.61 18.34
N LEU A 56 -18.02 -1.14 18.45
CA LEU A 56 -16.83 -0.59 17.81
C LEU A 56 -16.57 -1.30 16.48
N VAL A 57 -16.52 -0.54 15.39
CA VAL A 57 -16.14 -1.03 14.06
C VAL A 57 -14.78 -0.45 13.70
N PRO A 58 -13.74 -1.29 13.52
CA PRO A 58 -12.45 -0.87 13.02
C PRO A 58 -12.57 -0.15 11.67
N TYR A 59 -11.64 0.78 11.36
CA TYR A 59 -11.72 1.61 10.17
C TYR A 59 -11.73 0.80 8.88
N GLU A 60 -10.92 -0.23 8.78
CA GLU A 60 -10.85 -1.13 7.64
C GLU A 60 -12.17 -1.88 7.38
N ASN A 61 -12.93 -2.16 8.43
CA ASN A 61 -14.19 -2.91 8.35
C ASN A 61 -15.42 -2.04 8.07
N ILE A 62 -15.28 -0.70 8.09
CA ILE A 62 -16.35 0.23 7.70
C ILE A 62 -16.78 0.03 6.24
N TYR A 63 -15.85 -0.40 5.38
CA TYR A 63 -16.13 -0.66 3.96
C TYR A 63 -16.98 -1.89 3.72
N LEU A 64 -17.07 -2.81 4.70
CA LEU A 64 -17.95 -3.99 4.66
C LEU A 64 -19.43 -3.65 4.84
N LEU A 65 -19.75 -2.48 5.38
CA LEU A 65 -21.13 -1.96 5.41
C LEU A 65 -21.56 -1.56 3.99
N ASP A 66 -22.76 -1.91 3.59
CA ASP A 66 -23.32 -1.43 2.35
C ASP A 66 -23.71 0.07 2.40
N GLU A 67 -24.18 0.61 1.29
CA GLU A 67 -24.54 2.04 1.21
C GLU A 67 -25.75 2.40 2.09
N GLU A 68 -26.73 1.50 2.19
CA GLU A 68 -27.92 1.69 3.00
C GLU A 68 -27.58 1.66 4.49
N ASP A 69 -26.74 0.71 4.90
CA ASP A 69 -26.26 0.58 6.26
C ASP A 69 -25.38 1.77 6.67
N LYS A 70 -24.48 2.23 5.79
CA LYS A 70 -23.70 3.46 6.03
C LYS A 70 -24.61 4.66 6.23
N LEU A 71 -25.64 4.81 5.40
CA LEU A 71 -26.60 5.91 5.51
C LEU A 71 -27.39 5.80 6.81
N LEU A 72 -27.91 4.61 7.15
CA LEU A 72 -28.66 4.35 8.35
C LEU A 72 -27.85 4.67 9.61
N LEU A 73 -26.58 4.25 9.63
CA LEU A 73 -25.66 4.48 10.73
C LEU A 73 -25.09 5.90 10.75
N GLY A 74 -25.38 6.73 9.73
CA GLY A 74 -24.85 8.07 9.59
C GLY A 74 -23.37 8.14 9.23
N VAL A 75 -22.80 7.05 8.71
CA VAL A 75 -21.44 7.01 8.17
C VAL A 75 -21.46 7.71 6.80
N PRO A 76 -20.52 8.63 6.54
CA PRO A 76 -20.41 9.24 5.19
C PRO A 76 -20.19 8.18 4.12
N GLN A 77 -20.72 8.42 2.93
CA GLN A 77 -20.35 7.59 1.77
C GLN A 77 -18.88 7.79 1.41
N PRO A 78 -18.20 6.74 0.91
CA PRO A 78 -16.83 6.87 0.44
C PRO A 78 -16.70 7.98 -0.61
N TYR A 79 -15.71 8.84 -0.42
CA TYR A 79 -15.46 9.96 -1.29
C TYR A 79 -13.99 10.02 -1.67
N ASN A 80 -13.74 10.07 -2.98
CA ASN A 80 -12.37 10.13 -3.49
C ASN A 80 -11.85 11.57 -3.41
N MET A 81 -11.05 11.84 -2.38
CA MET A 81 -10.43 13.15 -2.18
C MET A 81 -9.31 13.36 -3.21
N ALA A 82 -9.13 14.61 -3.66
CA ALA A 82 -7.92 14.95 -4.40
C ALA A 82 -6.72 14.87 -3.47
N MET A 83 -5.75 14.02 -3.81
CA MET A 83 -4.58 13.73 -3.00
C MET A 83 -3.30 13.89 -3.81
N ARG A 84 -2.24 14.32 -3.14
CA ARG A 84 -0.87 14.33 -3.68
C ARG A 84 0.09 13.65 -2.71
N LEU A 85 0.95 12.81 -3.26
CA LEU A 85 2.04 12.16 -2.55
C LEU A 85 3.36 12.86 -2.85
N ILE A 86 4.09 13.22 -1.81
CA ILE A 86 5.35 13.96 -1.88
C ILE A 86 6.43 13.18 -1.15
N GLY A 87 7.63 13.12 -1.73
CA GLY A 87 8.83 12.65 -1.04
C GLY A 87 9.50 13.77 -0.25
N THR A 88 9.84 13.53 1.02
CA THR A 88 10.49 14.54 1.88
C THR A 88 11.96 14.75 1.54
N SER A 89 12.61 13.74 0.96
CA SER A 89 14.02 13.75 0.53
C SER A 89 14.20 12.84 -0.68
N MET A 90 15.42 12.42 -0.97
CA MET A 90 15.71 11.49 -2.07
C MET A 90 15.45 10.03 -1.63
N LEU A 91 14.92 9.18 -2.52
CA LEU A 91 14.65 7.76 -2.26
C LEU A 91 15.87 6.94 -1.79
N ASN A 92 17.09 7.43 -1.98
CA ASN A 92 18.30 6.79 -1.49
C ASN A 92 18.75 7.27 -0.10
N ALA A 93 18.01 8.18 0.53
CA ALA A 93 18.30 8.70 1.86
C ALA A 93 17.61 7.87 2.94
N SER A 94 18.27 7.69 4.09
CA SER A 94 17.71 6.95 5.24
C SER A 94 16.61 7.72 5.98
N ASP A 95 16.59 9.05 5.83
CA ASP A 95 15.57 9.95 6.35
C ASP A 95 14.39 10.16 5.39
N PHE A 96 14.31 9.37 4.32
CA PHE A 96 13.22 9.48 3.36
C PHE A 96 11.89 9.08 3.99
N GLU A 97 10.88 9.94 3.79
CA GLU A 97 9.50 9.72 4.18
C GLU A 97 8.55 10.19 3.08
N TYR A 98 7.34 9.66 3.12
CA TYR A 98 6.24 10.15 2.30
C TYR A 98 5.36 11.11 3.09
N LYS A 99 4.89 12.16 2.42
CA LYS A 99 3.88 13.07 2.92
C LYS A 99 2.68 13.04 1.99
N VAL A 100 1.49 12.88 2.58
CA VAL A 100 0.21 12.99 1.86
C VAL A 100 -0.35 14.39 2.06
N GLU A 101 -0.79 15.00 0.98
CA GLU A 101 -1.51 16.28 0.97
C GLU A 101 -2.88 16.09 0.34
N PHE A 102 -3.91 16.60 1.01
CA PHE A 102 -5.25 16.69 0.44
C PHE A 102 -5.45 18.06 -0.19
N LEU A 103 -6.01 18.07 -1.40
CA LEU A 103 -6.17 19.25 -2.21
C LEU A 103 -7.65 19.63 -2.35
N SER A 104 -7.94 20.91 -2.50
CA SER A 104 -9.26 21.36 -2.90
C SER A 104 -9.52 20.99 -4.37
N HIS A 105 -10.78 20.72 -4.72
CA HIS A 105 -11.18 20.43 -6.11
C HIS A 105 -11.24 21.67 -7.02
N VAL A 106 -10.67 22.79 -6.63
CA VAL A 106 -10.55 23.98 -7.48
C VAL A 106 -9.29 23.89 -8.37
N PRO A 107 -9.32 24.48 -9.58
CA PRO A 107 -8.11 24.61 -10.38
C PRO A 107 -6.99 25.26 -9.57
N ASP A 108 -5.80 24.68 -9.59
CA ASP A 108 -4.62 25.06 -8.79
C ASP A 108 -4.58 24.55 -7.33
N GLY A 109 -5.52 23.68 -6.96
CA GLY A 109 -5.51 22.81 -5.79
C GLY A 109 -4.88 23.39 -4.52
N GLU A 110 -5.58 24.30 -3.82
CA GLU A 110 -5.11 24.75 -2.50
C GLU A 110 -5.08 23.61 -1.50
N LEU A 111 -4.04 23.60 -0.65
CA LEU A 111 -3.94 22.65 0.45
C LEU A 111 -5.14 22.81 1.39
N LEU A 112 -5.80 21.70 1.69
CA LEU A 112 -6.87 21.69 2.67
C LEU A 112 -6.30 21.67 4.09
N SER A 113 -6.87 22.48 4.97
CA SER A 113 -6.72 22.27 6.41
C SER A 113 -7.69 21.19 6.85
N TYR A 114 -7.19 20.12 7.41
CA TYR A 114 -7.98 18.94 7.79
C TYR A 114 -7.49 18.33 9.11
N GLU A 115 -8.39 17.59 9.73
CA GLU A 115 -8.07 16.63 10.78
C GLU A 115 -8.36 15.23 10.22
N GLN A 116 -7.48 14.28 10.45
CA GLN A 116 -7.66 12.89 10.03
C GLN A 116 -7.69 11.97 11.23
N CYS A 117 -8.66 11.06 11.23
CA CYS A 117 -8.73 9.98 12.19
C CYS A 117 -9.08 8.69 11.45
N GLY A 118 -8.09 7.82 11.28
CA GLY A 118 -8.21 6.62 10.43
C GLY A 118 -8.61 6.99 9.00
N ASN A 119 -9.73 6.44 8.54
CA ASN A 119 -10.29 6.70 7.22
C ASN A 119 -11.29 7.90 7.18
N ILE A 120 -11.49 8.58 8.31
CA ILE A 120 -12.34 9.78 8.36
C ILE A 120 -11.50 11.04 8.26
N LEU A 121 -11.80 11.85 7.26
CA LEU A 121 -11.23 13.18 7.06
C LEU A 121 -12.25 14.24 7.47
N ILE A 122 -11.86 15.20 8.28
CA ILE A 122 -12.70 16.31 8.72
C ILE A 122 -12.16 17.61 8.11
N VAL A 123 -12.93 18.18 7.18
CA VAL A 123 -12.62 19.45 6.52
C VAL A 123 -13.75 20.43 6.79
N ASN A 124 -13.44 21.58 7.35
CA ASN A 124 -14.44 22.60 7.69
C ASN A 124 -15.64 22.03 8.47
N LYS A 125 -15.39 21.19 9.47
CA LYS A 125 -16.39 20.49 10.31
C LYS A 125 -17.25 19.46 9.56
N LYS A 126 -17.03 19.22 8.27
CA LYS A 126 -17.70 18.19 7.50
C LYS A 126 -16.83 16.93 7.47
N LYS A 127 -17.45 15.78 7.76
CA LYS A 127 -16.80 14.47 7.73
C LYS A 127 -16.88 13.87 6.34
N TYR A 128 -15.77 13.29 5.89
CA TYR A 128 -15.66 12.51 4.67
C TYR A 128 -15.06 11.14 5.02
N LEU A 129 -15.62 10.09 4.47
CA LEU A 129 -14.99 8.77 4.47
C LEU A 129 -14.11 8.70 3.23
N LEU A 130 -12.81 8.45 3.40
CA LEU A 130 -11.90 8.21 2.28
C LEU A 130 -12.34 6.96 1.52
N SER A 131 -12.02 6.86 0.23
CA SER A 131 -12.18 5.60 -0.50
C SER A 131 -11.28 4.53 0.10
N GLU A 132 -11.64 3.26 -0.07
CA GLU A 132 -10.86 2.13 0.46
C GLU A 132 -9.42 2.17 -0.06
N ALA A 133 -9.23 2.40 -1.37
CA ALA A 133 -7.92 2.51 -1.98
C ALA A 133 -7.08 3.67 -1.39
N GLN A 134 -7.70 4.81 -1.07
CA GLN A 134 -7.00 5.93 -0.42
C GLN A 134 -6.59 5.59 1.00
N TYR A 135 -7.44 4.89 1.74
CA TYR A 135 -7.13 4.46 3.09
C TYR A 135 -6.01 3.40 3.11
N GLU A 136 -6.04 2.45 2.20
CA GLU A 136 -4.97 1.45 2.02
C GLU A 136 -3.63 2.11 1.72
N LEU A 137 -3.60 3.07 0.79
CA LEU A 137 -2.41 3.86 0.48
C LEU A 137 -1.85 4.57 1.72
N ILE A 138 -2.72 5.25 2.48
CA ILE A 138 -2.31 5.98 3.69
C ILE A 138 -1.74 5.04 4.75
N ASN A 139 -2.36 3.88 4.97
CA ASN A 139 -1.85 2.88 5.90
C ASN A 139 -0.48 2.37 5.47
N ARG A 140 -0.30 2.07 4.20
CA ARG A 140 0.98 1.61 3.66
C ARG A 140 2.08 2.65 3.80
N ILE A 141 1.75 3.94 3.57
CA ILE A 141 2.65 5.06 3.82
C ILE A 141 3.02 5.17 5.30
N HIS A 142 2.04 5.03 6.17
CA HIS A 142 2.28 5.10 7.62
C HIS A 142 3.19 3.97 8.11
N GLU A 143 3.00 2.75 7.63
CA GLU A 143 3.88 1.61 7.90
C GLU A 143 5.31 1.91 7.46
N PHE A 144 5.49 2.39 6.22
CA PHE A 144 6.80 2.75 5.69
C PHE A 144 7.47 3.86 6.53
N ASN A 145 6.76 4.94 6.83
CA ASN A 145 7.32 6.06 7.60
C ASN A 145 7.69 5.64 9.03
N SER A 146 6.97 4.66 9.60
CA SER A 146 7.22 4.11 10.94
C SER A 146 8.39 3.12 10.99
N SER A 147 8.95 2.72 9.84
CA SER A 147 10.13 1.85 9.80
C SER A 147 11.36 2.58 10.36
N PRO A 148 12.23 1.89 11.12
CA PRO A 148 13.46 2.47 11.64
C PRO A 148 14.38 3.00 10.53
N GLU A 149 15.10 4.10 10.77
CA GLU A 149 16.01 4.69 9.79
C GLU A 149 17.12 3.71 9.35
N GLU A 150 17.56 2.82 10.23
CA GLU A 150 18.57 1.81 9.92
C GLU A 150 18.08 0.79 8.90
N GLU A 151 16.77 0.57 8.79
CA GLU A 151 16.17 -0.30 7.80
C GLU A 151 15.94 0.39 6.46
N LYS A 152 15.85 1.72 6.44
CA LYS A 152 15.58 2.53 5.25
C LYS A 152 16.80 2.62 4.31
N THR A 153 17.30 1.46 3.89
CA THR A 153 18.32 1.39 2.83
C THR A 153 17.73 1.79 1.48
N THR A 154 18.59 2.14 0.53
CA THR A 154 18.14 2.46 -0.83
C THR A 154 17.30 1.34 -1.45
N ASP A 155 17.70 0.08 -1.29
CA ASP A 155 16.97 -1.07 -1.82
C ASP A 155 15.60 -1.25 -1.15
N PHE A 156 15.53 -1.01 0.17
CA PHE A 156 14.27 -1.03 0.92
C PHE A 156 13.32 0.07 0.43
N ASN A 157 13.81 1.31 0.36
CA ASN A 157 13.01 2.46 -0.07
C ASN A 157 12.46 2.28 -1.49
N LEU A 158 13.30 1.81 -2.42
CA LEU A 158 12.89 1.61 -3.81
C LEU A 158 11.86 0.48 -3.99
N ARG A 159 12.00 -0.62 -3.24
CA ARG A 159 10.99 -1.71 -3.26
C ARG A 159 9.64 -1.21 -2.75
N ASN A 160 9.64 -0.57 -1.58
CA ASN A 160 8.43 0.02 -1.02
C ASN A 160 7.83 1.09 -1.93
N PHE A 161 8.67 1.87 -2.62
CA PHE A 161 8.18 2.86 -3.59
C PHE A 161 7.41 2.21 -4.74
N GLY A 162 7.86 1.07 -5.27
CA GLY A 162 7.14 0.35 -6.32
C GLY A 162 5.72 -0.03 -5.92
N GLU A 163 5.55 -0.56 -4.69
CA GLU A 163 4.24 -0.91 -4.13
C GLU A 163 3.38 0.34 -3.87
N ILE A 164 3.95 1.36 -3.22
CA ILE A 164 3.25 2.61 -2.90
C ILE A 164 2.84 3.35 -4.17
N LYS A 165 3.65 3.33 -5.23
CA LYS A 165 3.30 3.93 -6.53
C LYS A 165 2.08 3.25 -7.14
N ALA A 166 2.02 1.91 -7.11
CA ALA A 166 0.87 1.15 -7.61
C ALA A 166 -0.41 1.46 -6.80
N LEU A 167 -0.33 1.53 -5.48
CA LEU A 167 -1.44 1.93 -4.62
C LEU A 167 -1.86 3.39 -4.87
N ALA A 168 -0.91 4.30 -5.10
CA ALA A 168 -1.20 5.69 -5.43
C ALA A 168 -1.98 5.82 -6.75
N GLU A 169 -1.64 5.03 -7.77
CA GLU A 169 -2.38 4.97 -9.03
C GLU A 169 -3.82 4.46 -8.82
N GLN A 170 -4.01 3.40 -8.02
CA GLN A 170 -5.34 2.87 -7.68
C GLN A 170 -6.17 3.88 -6.86
N ALA A 171 -5.54 4.61 -5.96
CA ALA A 171 -6.17 5.64 -5.15
C ALA A 171 -6.47 6.95 -5.90
N GLY A 172 -6.04 7.08 -7.16
CA GLY A 172 -6.12 8.33 -7.92
C GLY A 172 -5.30 9.45 -7.29
N CYS A 173 -4.19 9.11 -6.61
CA CYS A 173 -3.29 10.05 -5.95
C CYS A 173 -2.24 10.57 -6.93
N GLU A 174 -2.09 11.90 -7.03
CA GLU A 174 -1.02 12.51 -7.83
C GLU A 174 0.33 12.32 -7.14
N LEU A 175 1.35 12.04 -7.93
CA LEU A 175 2.74 12.03 -7.45
C LEU A 175 3.39 13.39 -7.69
N ASP A 176 4.26 13.83 -6.78
CA ASP A 176 5.13 14.98 -7.07
C ASP A 176 6.04 14.69 -8.28
N SER A 177 6.64 15.73 -8.84
CA SER A 177 7.45 15.60 -10.06
C SER A 177 8.68 14.68 -9.89
N TYR A 178 9.22 14.58 -8.67
CA TYR A 178 10.34 13.69 -8.38
C TYR A 178 9.90 12.23 -8.39
N LEU A 179 8.87 11.88 -7.63
CA LEU A 179 8.34 10.51 -7.55
C LEU A 179 7.72 10.06 -8.88
N ALA A 180 7.06 10.96 -9.61
CA ALA A 180 6.46 10.66 -10.91
C ALA A 180 7.50 10.21 -11.96
N ASN A 181 8.71 10.75 -11.88
CA ASN A 181 9.81 10.43 -12.81
C ASN A 181 10.60 9.17 -12.42
N GLU A 182 10.40 8.64 -11.21
CA GLU A 182 11.05 7.40 -10.77
C GLU A 182 10.25 6.18 -11.24
N ASN A 183 10.91 5.32 -12.02
CA ASN A 183 10.36 4.06 -12.51
C ASN A 183 11.11 2.90 -11.88
N VAL A 184 10.43 2.18 -11.00
CA VAL A 184 10.95 1.03 -10.27
C VAL A 184 10.17 -0.22 -10.67
N TYR A 185 10.90 -1.29 -10.94
CA TYR A 185 10.34 -2.62 -11.14
C TYR A 185 10.93 -3.57 -10.12
N VAL A 186 10.06 -4.19 -9.34
CA VAL A 186 10.42 -5.23 -8.37
C VAL A 186 9.92 -6.55 -8.93
N PRO A 187 10.82 -7.45 -9.40
CA PRO A 187 10.38 -8.74 -9.92
C PRO A 187 9.80 -9.61 -8.80
N GLU A 188 8.68 -10.27 -9.04
CA GLU A 188 8.13 -11.24 -8.10
C GLU A 188 9.10 -12.39 -7.88
N ARG A 189 9.72 -12.85 -8.95
CA ARG A 189 10.70 -13.95 -8.95
C ARG A 189 11.73 -13.79 -10.04
N ILE A 190 12.90 -14.41 -9.82
CA ILE A 190 13.89 -14.60 -10.86
C ILE A 190 13.73 -16.02 -11.38
N LYS A 191 13.50 -16.18 -12.68
CA LYS A 191 13.49 -17.44 -13.39
C LYS A 191 14.90 -17.80 -13.84
N ILE A 192 15.18 -19.06 -14.02
CA ILE A 192 16.44 -19.55 -14.62
C ILE A 192 16.09 -20.12 -15.98
N GLU A 193 16.63 -19.51 -17.02
CA GLU A 193 16.53 -19.99 -18.39
C GLU A 193 17.74 -20.87 -18.72
N VAL A 194 17.48 -22.07 -19.20
CA VAL A 194 18.54 -22.98 -19.65
C VAL A 194 18.50 -23.05 -21.17
N GLY A 195 19.51 -22.48 -21.80
CA GLY A 195 19.75 -22.58 -23.24
C GLY A 195 20.73 -23.71 -23.55
N ARG A 196 20.80 -24.09 -24.81
CA ARG A 196 21.79 -25.04 -25.34
C ARG A 196 22.53 -24.40 -26.51
N ASP A 197 23.84 -24.49 -26.48
CA ASP A 197 24.72 -24.10 -27.59
C ASP A 197 25.57 -25.29 -28.09
N GLU A 198 26.49 -25.03 -29.02
CA GLU A 198 27.32 -26.07 -29.60
C GLU A 198 28.29 -26.69 -28.59
N ASP A 199 28.74 -25.94 -27.62
CA ASP A 199 29.74 -26.31 -26.63
C ASP A 199 29.15 -26.79 -25.28
N GLY A 200 27.83 -26.63 -25.03
CA GLY A 200 27.24 -27.02 -23.77
C GLY A 200 25.87 -26.41 -23.50
N PHE A 201 25.70 -25.87 -22.28
CA PHE A 201 24.47 -25.24 -21.82
C PHE A 201 24.75 -23.83 -21.31
N THR A 202 23.82 -22.92 -21.57
CA THR A 202 23.80 -21.59 -20.96
C THR A 202 22.75 -21.55 -19.85
N ILE A 203 23.09 -20.94 -18.73
CA ILE A 203 22.20 -20.76 -17.59
C ILE A 203 22.09 -19.25 -17.34
N ASP A 204 20.93 -18.70 -17.64
CA ASP A 204 20.68 -17.27 -17.61
C ASP A 204 19.60 -16.91 -16.59
N PRO A 205 19.81 -15.88 -15.73
CA PRO A 205 18.75 -15.34 -14.93
C PRO A 205 17.78 -14.54 -15.81
N ALA A 206 16.49 -14.73 -15.59
CA ALA A 206 15.42 -14.04 -16.29
C ALA A 206 14.45 -13.38 -15.30
N ILE A 207 14.03 -12.19 -15.66
CA ILE A 207 12.97 -11.45 -14.96
C ILE A 207 11.82 -11.20 -15.93
N ASP A 208 10.62 -11.01 -15.38
CA ASP A 208 9.41 -10.83 -16.18
C ASP A 208 9.27 -9.36 -16.66
N ILE A 209 10.16 -8.99 -17.58
CA ILE A 209 10.20 -7.68 -18.23
C ILE A 209 10.63 -7.85 -19.70
N ASP A 210 10.09 -7.04 -20.59
CA ASP A 210 10.37 -7.13 -22.03
C ASP A 210 11.87 -7.03 -22.36
N GLU A 211 12.60 -6.24 -21.58
CA GLU A 211 14.03 -6.03 -21.72
C GLU A 211 14.91 -7.05 -20.94
N ASN A 212 14.42 -8.26 -20.71
CA ASN A 212 15.16 -9.31 -19.99
C ASN A 212 16.59 -9.52 -20.50
N LYS A 213 16.82 -9.43 -21.82
CA LYS A 213 18.19 -9.51 -22.40
C LYS A 213 19.13 -8.43 -21.89
N LYS A 214 18.63 -7.22 -21.61
CA LYS A 214 19.43 -6.13 -21.03
C LYS A 214 19.78 -6.43 -19.57
N PHE A 215 18.85 -7.00 -18.80
CA PHE A 215 19.12 -7.46 -17.44
C PHE A 215 20.21 -8.54 -17.43
N GLN A 216 20.13 -9.54 -18.30
CA GLN A 216 21.15 -10.59 -18.46
C GLN A 216 22.54 -10.00 -18.79
N GLN A 217 22.60 -9.05 -19.71
CA GLN A 217 23.86 -8.36 -20.06
C GLN A 217 24.46 -7.58 -18.88
N TYR A 218 23.63 -6.94 -18.07
CA TYR A 218 24.10 -6.29 -16.86
C TYR A 218 24.62 -7.29 -15.84
N PHE A 219 23.87 -8.38 -15.61
CA PHE A 219 24.27 -9.44 -14.71
C PHE A 219 25.65 -10.04 -15.10
N ASP A 220 25.88 -10.27 -16.38
CA ASP A 220 27.14 -10.81 -16.90
C ASP A 220 28.32 -9.88 -16.65
N ARG A 221 28.16 -8.60 -16.91
CA ARG A 221 29.21 -7.59 -16.80
C ARG A 221 29.64 -7.29 -15.37
N MET A 222 28.75 -7.49 -14.41
CA MET A 222 29.02 -7.14 -13.02
C MET A 222 29.85 -8.21 -12.31
N ARG A 223 30.92 -7.81 -11.63
CA ARG A 223 31.74 -8.71 -10.81
C ARG A 223 30.99 -9.18 -9.56
N LYS A 224 30.12 -8.35 -9.00
CA LYS A 224 29.32 -8.65 -7.81
C LYS A 224 27.84 -8.39 -8.11
N VAL A 225 26.98 -9.25 -7.60
CA VAL A 225 25.54 -9.05 -7.67
C VAL A 225 25.16 -7.79 -6.87
N GLN A 226 24.50 -6.88 -7.54
CA GLN A 226 23.98 -5.64 -6.95
C GLN A 226 22.48 -5.81 -6.65
N GLY A 227 21.95 -4.94 -5.78
CA GLY A 227 20.52 -4.89 -5.51
C GLY A 227 19.72 -4.16 -6.58
N GLN A 228 20.39 -3.41 -7.47
CA GLN A 228 19.74 -2.54 -8.45
C GLN A 228 20.38 -2.66 -9.82
N TYR A 229 19.53 -2.65 -10.87
CA TYR A 229 19.94 -2.73 -12.27
C TYR A 229 19.19 -1.67 -13.09
N PRO A 230 19.87 -0.60 -13.57
CA PRO A 230 19.25 0.38 -14.45
C PRO A 230 19.06 -0.22 -15.85
N ILE A 231 17.83 -0.27 -16.31
CA ILE A 231 17.48 -0.74 -17.66
C ILE A 231 16.86 0.40 -18.44
N GLN A 232 17.32 0.63 -19.66
CA GLN A 232 16.67 1.55 -20.59
C GLN A 232 15.79 0.77 -21.55
N ARG A 233 14.50 1.07 -21.56
CA ARG A 233 13.51 0.50 -22.46
C ARG A 233 13.72 1.00 -23.90
N GLU A 234 13.10 0.34 -24.87
CA GLU A 234 13.17 0.73 -26.28
C GLU A 234 12.55 2.10 -26.54
N ASN A 235 11.53 2.47 -25.78
CA ASN A 235 10.91 3.80 -25.82
C ASN A 235 11.77 4.93 -25.20
N GLY A 236 12.97 4.59 -24.70
CA GLY A 236 13.87 5.54 -24.04
C GLY A 236 13.65 5.70 -22.53
N GLU A 237 12.60 5.13 -21.98
CA GLU A 237 12.28 5.15 -20.56
C GLU A 237 13.36 4.40 -19.75
N ARG A 238 13.73 4.94 -18.61
CA ARG A 238 14.66 4.30 -17.67
C ARG A 238 13.86 3.63 -16.55
N VAL A 239 14.10 2.34 -16.35
CA VAL A 239 13.51 1.54 -15.29
C VAL A 239 14.61 1.01 -14.39
N ARG A 240 14.43 1.11 -13.11
CA ARG A 240 15.34 0.56 -12.10
C ARG A 240 14.76 -0.76 -11.57
N VAL A 241 15.40 -1.86 -11.94
CA VAL A 241 15.07 -3.19 -11.40
C VAL A 241 15.69 -3.30 -10.01
N VAL A 242 14.89 -3.61 -9.00
CA VAL A 242 15.33 -3.73 -7.60
C VAL A 242 15.06 -5.14 -7.10
N LEU A 243 16.09 -5.78 -6.55
CA LEU A 243 16.05 -7.16 -6.08
C LEU A 243 15.93 -7.22 -4.55
N ASN A 244 15.17 -8.18 -4.04
CA ASN A 244 15.16 -8.50 -2.62
C ASN A 244 16.39 -9.34 -2.22
N GLU A 245 16.59 -9.59 -0.92
CA GLU A 245 17.77 -10.32 -0.43
C GLU A 245 17.82 -11.76 -0.94
N GLU A 246 16.69 -12.45 -0.98
CA GLU A 246 16.59 -13.81 -1.50
C GLU A 246 17.01 -13.87 -2.98
N GLN A 247 16.49 -12.95 -3.78
CA GLN A 247 16.84 -12.84 -5.20
C GLN A 247 18.32 -12.54 -5.41
N LYS A 248 18.88 -11.65 -4.59
CA LYS A 248 20.34 -11.34 -4.62
C LYS A 248 21.17 -12.56 -4.25
N GLU A 249 20.76 -13.34 -3.25
CA GLU A 249 21.46 -14.54 -2.84
C GLU A 249 21.41 -15.62 -3.92
N ASN A 250 20.25 -15.85 -4.52
CA ASN A 250 20.09 -16.77 -5.65
C ASN A 250 20.99 -16.41 -6.83
N LEU A 251 21.09 -15.12 -7.17
CA LEU A 251 21.99 -14.65 -8.22
C LEU A 251 23.48 -14.76 -7.82
N ARG A 252 23.84 -14.55 -6.56
CA ARG A 252 25.22 -14.77 -6.07
C ARG A 252 25.59 -16.24 -6.19
N HIS A 253 24.68 -17.13 -5.82
CA HIS A 253 24.88 -18.56 -5.95
C HIS A 253 25.08 -18.94 -7.41
N LEU A 254 24.20 -18.52 -8.31
CA LEU A 254 24.32 -18.75 -9.75
C LEU A 254 25.69 -18.26 -10.28
N LYS A 255 26.13 -17.08 -9.87
CA LYS A 255 27.42 -16.50 -10.32
C LYS A 255 28.63 -17.24 -9.77
N SER A 256 28.55 -17.78 -8.53
CA SER A 256 29.63 -18.55 -7.90
C SER A 256 29.84 -19.92 -8.54
N GLN A 257 28.83 -20.47 -9.18
CA GLN A 257 28.83 -21.77 -9.88
C GLN A 257 29.62 -21.76 -11.22
N GLY A 258 30.38 -20.71 -11.52
CA GLY A 258 31.28 -20.66 -12.68
C GLY A 258 30.69 -20.06 -13.94
N GLY A 259 29.61 -19.30 -13.82
CA GLY A 259 29.11 -18.50 -14.92
C GLY A 259 28.07 -19.20 -15.80
N ARG A 260 27.85 -18.61 -16.95
CA ARG A 260 26.75 -18.86 -17.89
C ARG A 260 26.90 -20.15 -18.67
N HIS A 261 28.12 -20.54 -19.00
CA HIS A 261 28.41 -21.76 -19.76
C HIS A 261 28.75 -22.92 -18.84
N LYS A 262 28.06 -24.04 -19.04
CA LYS A 262 28.33 -25.33 -18.39
C LYS A 262 28.57 -26.38 -19.44
N THR A 263 29.63 -27.13 -19.29
CA THR A 263 29.86 -28.32 -20.10
C THR A 263 28.92 -29.45 -19.69
N ARG A 264 28.75 -30.47 -20.57
CA ARG A 264 27.91 -31.62 -20.27
C ARG A 264 28.34 -32.42 -19.03
N GLU A 265 29.60 -32.25 -18.60
CA GLU A 265 30.17 -32.96 -17.45
C GLU A 265 29.97 -32.17 -16.14
N GLU A 266 29.55 -30.87 -16.19
CA GLU A 266 29.35 -30.00 -15.03
C GLU A 266 27.88 -29.86 -14.59
N ILE A 267 26.95 -30.51 -15.29
CA ILE A 267 25.52 -30.58 -14.98
C ILE A 267 25.17 -31.95 -14.43
#